data_986189f6c5a166b585cbd69e672fff10
#
_entry.id   986189f6c5a166b585cbd69e672fff10
#
_cell.length_a   1.000
_cell.length_b   1.000
_cell.length_c   1.000
_cell.angle_alpha   90.00
_cell.angle_beta   90.00
_cell.angle_gamma   90.00
#
_symmetry.space_group_name_H-M   'P 1'
#
loop_
_entity.id
_entity.type
_entity.pdbx_description
1 polymer ?
#
loop_
_entity_poly.entity_id
_entity_poly.type
_entity_poly.pdbx_seq_one_letter_code
_entity_poly.pdbx_strand_id
1 'polypeptide(L)'
;MFLMIDSGLPRSVSCFVAVVLCFLLLSETKAEKINRELRKRKFFIREKSPNRSLKYKFSQREADVLNEAAEFAIRSLGKEKTTFKRILSFKRIASLPSAVLYKLHVLFQRENGLLKDKQFKVYVVTKPTGGMTFELKKQQRKERRSTRKEGGRPVCNEVSKGANCSKCGYRGVCVRGTARISPWLQFALKTQREIQLDEPVNRVQFLGAHNAFNNRASGYGIFDDCDWPIKANELCIALANQEFSLTDQLNMGVRHLEIDLWSCFGAIHMSHGTSDFKMLGCFPWDEKFSDGIKEISEWTKTPKNRNEIIQLFLDDHTTHKDDREINEVIKRYFGDAVLTPNDLEVKFAGRWPSIKEMRRINKTVILVDPNRSHASEYLHRSFWTDGFSVNGFASHLKTCTATVNREDTIRVYSDSTYYGPFYNGIKDTGVITDFKKYLLCDVNVPSADQIHPELMNTAVFTWAQNEPKKPITEESCVVLSGDKRWYVSDCEEKHHFACVSKTNNYNWTVSLDEGKYSDPTCPKNTKFSVPHSGFQHQKLVEAAKGKTVWINLTPYIPFITGKL
;
A
#
# COMPACT_ATOMS: atom_id res chain seq x y z
N MET A 1 -51.09 -4.59 -21.06
CA MET A 1 -51.99 -3.51 -20.65
C MET A 1 -51.09 -2.34 -20.23
N PHE A 2 -50.81 -1.46 -21.19
CA PHE A 2 -49.95 -0.28 -20.98
C PHE A 2 -50.84 0.89 -20.56
N LEU A 3 -50.66 1.38 -19.35
CA LEU A 3 -51.19 2.67 -18.93
C LEU A 3 -50.21 3.75 -19.39
N MET A 4 -50.59 4.53 -20.40
CA MET A 4 -49.93 5.77 -20.76
C MET A 4 -50.26 6.83 -19.71
N ILE A 5 -49.28 7.25 -18.94
CA ILE A 5 -49.37 8.47 -18.14
C ILE A 5 -48.72 9.56 -19.01
N ASP A 6 -49.58 10.45 -19.49
CA ASP A 6 -49.19 11.64 -20.24
C ASP A 6 -48.65 12.69 -19.26
N SER A 7 -47.33 12.68 -19.03
CA SER A 7 -46.62 13.70 -18.28
C SER A 7 -45.84 14.55 -19.27
N GLY A 8 -46.15 15.84 -19.39
CA GLY A 8 -45.59 16.81 -20.34
C GLY A 8 -44.06 17.07 -20.23
N LEU A 9 -43.26 16.04 -20.06
CA LEU A 9 -41.80 16.09 -20.05
C LEU A 9 -41.22 15.78 -21.44
N PRO A 10 -40.07 16.40 -21.83
CA PRO A 10 -39.44 16.17 -23.12
C PRO A 10 -39.08 14.70 -23.30
N ARG A 11 -39.28 14.17 -24.51
CA ARG A 11 -39.05 12.76 -24.87
C ARG A 11 -37.64 12.24 -24.50
N SER A 12 -36.64 13.10 -24.37
CA SER A 12 -35.27 12.76 -23.94
C SER A 12 -35.16 12.32 -22.47
N VAL A 13 -36.01 12.86 -21.58
CA VAL A 13 -36.00 12.53 -20.15
C VAL A 13 -36.70 11.20 -19.89
N SER A 14 -37.77 10.90 -20.64
CA SER A 14 -38.51 9.63 -20.52
C SER A 14 -37.64 8.41 -20.91
N CYS A 15 -36.76 8.55 -21.92
CA CYS A 15 -35.82 7.49 -22.30
C CYS A 15 -34.77 7.25 -21.21
N PHE A 16 -34.31 8.31 -20.54
CA PHE A 16 -33.26 8.17 -19.50
C PHE A 16 -33.80 7.46 -18.25
N VAL A 17 -35.03 7.79 -17.83
CA VAL A 17 -35.70 7.13 -16.69
C VAL A 17 -35.97 5.65 -16.99
N ALA A 18 -36.40 5.31 -18.20
CA ALA A 18 -36.63 3.93 -18.60
C ALA A 18 -35.32 3.11 -18.67
N VAL A 19 -34.23 3.69 -19.13
CA VAL A 19 -32.91 3.05 -19.16
C VAL A 19 -32.38 2.84 -17.74
N VAL A 20 -32.51 3.80 -16.86
CA VAL A 20 -32.09 3.68 -15.45
C VAL A 20 -32.91 2.63 -14.71
N LEU A 21 -34.23 2.56 -14.93
CA LEU A 21 -35.10 1.51 -14.37
C LEU A 21 -34.77 0.12 -14.93
N CYS A 22 -34.48 -0.01 -16.23
CA CYS A 22 -34.01 -1.28 -16.82
C CYS A 22 -32.64 -1.68 -16.26
N PHE A 23 -31.71 -0.75 -16.06
CA PHE A 23 -30.42 -1.04 -15.44
C PHE A 23 -30.57 -1.46 -13.97
N LEU A 24 -31.44 -0.84 -13.21
CA LEU A 24 -31.71 -1.20 -11.80
C LEU A 24 -32.36 -2.60 -11.71
N LEU A 25 -33.31 -2.93 -12.57
CA LEU A 25 -33.96 -4.25 -12.60
C LEU A 25 -33.00 -5.35 -13.08
N LEU A 26 -32.13 -5.05 -14.06
CA LEU A 26 -31.09 -5.99 -14.53
C LEU A 26 -29.99 -6.19 -13.50
N SER A 27 -29.67 -5.16 -12.67
CA SER A 27 -28.70 -5.29 -11.59
C SER A 27 -29.24 -6.15 -10.43
N GLU A 28 -30.51 -6.05 -10.08
CA GLU A 28 -31.12 -6.88 -9.03
C GLU A 28 -31.14 -8.37 -9.42
N THR A 29 -31.50 -8.72 -10.66
CA THR A 29 -31.51 -10.12 -11.11
C THR A 29 -30.11 -10.73 -11.22
N LYS A 30 -29.09 -9.93 -11.62
CA LYS A 30 -27.70 -10.37 -11.60
C LYS A 30 -27.17 -10.52 -10.17
N ALA A 31 -27.50 -9.59 -9.27
CA ALA A 31 -27.14 -9.66 -7.86
C ALA A 31 -27.72 -10.92 -7.19
N GLU A 32 -28.95 -11.32 -7.51
CA GLU A 32 -29.53 -12.57 -7.02
C GLU A 32 -28.83 -13.83 -7.57
N LYS A 33 -28.46 -13.82 -8.84
CA LYS A 33 -27.77 -14.95 -9.47
C LYS A 33 -26.36 -15.12 -8.89
N ILE A 34 -25.65 -14.03 -8.66
CA ILE A 34 -24.33 -14.02 -8.03
C ILE A 34 -24.43 -14.42 -6.55
N ASN A 35 -25.41 -13.92 -5.82
CA ASN A 35 -25.68 -14.36 -4.46
C ASN A 35 -25.97 -15.87 -4.41
N ARG A 36 -26.59 -16.44 -5.43
CA ARG A 36 -26.84 -17.90 -5.52
C ARG A 36 -25.53 -18.67 -5.77
N GLU A 37 -24.66 -18.20 -6.66
CA GLU A 37 -23.35 -18.82 -6.94
C GLU A 37 -22.37 -18.65 -5.77
N LEU A 38 -22.34 -17.49 -5.14
CA LEU A 38 -21.53 -17.23 -3.94
C LEU A 38 -22.01 -18.08 -2.74
N ARG A 39 -23.33 -18.34 -2.63
CA ARG A 39 -23.88 -19.29 -1.65
C ARG A 39 -23.36 -20.71 -1.87
N LYS A 40 -23.18 -21.14 -3.10
CA LYS A 40 -22.59 -22.46 -3.42
C LYS A 40 -21.11 -22.55 -3.03
N ARG A 41 -20.35 -21.45 -3.08
CA ARG A 41 -18.91 -21.41 -2.84
C ARG A 41 -18.49 -21.16 -1.38
N LYS A 42 -19.40 -21.09 -0.40
CA LYS A 42 -19.13 -20.91 1.05
C LYS A 42 -18.43 -19.59 1.44
N PHE A 43 -18.51 -18.53 0.65
CA PHE A 43 -17.78 -17.29 0.87
C PHE A 43 -18.55 -16.18 1.59
N PHE A 44 -19.78 -16.41 2.04
CA PHE A 44 -20.55 -15.41 2.78
C PHE A 44 -20.80 -15.79 4.24
N ILE A 45 -20.90 -14.75 5.05
CA ILE A 45 -21.53 -14.83 6.37
C ILE A 45 -22.92 -15.40 6.16
N ARG A 46 -23.08 -16.69 6.43
CA ARG A 46 -24.31 -17.39 6.14
C ARG A 46 -25.12 -17.55 7.41
N GLU A 47 -26.20 -16.80 7.52
CA GLU A 47 -27.30 -17.19 8.36
C GLU A 47 -28.18 -18.17 7.55
N LYS A 48 -28.26 -19.44 7.97
CA LYS A 48 -29.31 -20.34 7.50
C LYS A 48 -30.51 -20.15 8.43
N SER A 49 -31.42 -19.30 8.04
CA SER A 49 -32.80 -19.34 8.53
C SER A 49 -33.70 -19.99 7.47
N PRO A 50 -34.61 -20.87 7.83
CA PRO A 50 -35.42 -21.59 6.87
C PRO A 50 -36.52 -20.80 6.18
N ASN A 51 -36.74 -19.54 6.42
CA ASN A 51 -37.70 -18.73 5.66
C ASN A 51 -37.52 -17.23 5.90
N ARG A 52 -37.25 -16.50 4.83
CA ARG A 52 -37.28 -15.08 4.52
C ARG A 52 -35.91 -14.50 4.18
N SER A 53 -35.83 -13.94 2.98
CA SER A 53 -34.76 -13.03 2.55
C SER A 53 -34.86 -11.71 3.31
N LEU A 54 -34.30 -11.65 4.52
CA LEU A 54 -34.11 -10.40 5.26
C LEU A 54 -32.69 -9.93 4.97
N LYS A 55 -32.57 -8.78 4.30
CA LYS A 55 -31.33 -7.98 4.28
C LYS A 55 -31.03 -7.60 5.73
N TYR A 56 -30.11 -8.31 6.37
CA TYR A 56 -29.70 -7.99 7.72
C TYR A 56 -28.88 -6.70 7.69
N LYS A 57 -29.44 -5.62 8.22
CA LYS A 57 -28.66 -4.46 8.68
C LYS A 57 -28.06 -4.85 10.02
N PHE A 58 -26.75 -5.05 10.10
CA PHE A 58 -26.05 -5.12 11.37
C PHE A 58 -26.33 -3.84 12.18
N SER A 59 -26.79 -4.00 13.41
CA SER A 59 -26.76 -2.90 14.36
C SER A 59 -25.36 -2.79 14.96
N GLN A 60 -24.93 -1.58 15.30
CA GLN A 60 -23.68 -1.35 16.03
C GLN A 60 -23.55 -2.32 17.21
N ARG A 61 -24.60 -2.43 18.02
CA ARG A 61 -24.65 -3.31 19.18
C ARG A 61 -24.38 -4.80 18.85
N GLU A 62 -24.81 -5.27 17.71
CA GLU A 62 -24.64 -6.67 17.29
C GLU A 62 -23.20 -6.94 16.83
N ALA A 63 -22.56 -5.96 16.18
CA ALA A 63 -21.17 -6.01 15.81
C ALA A 63 -20.24 -6.01 17.05
N ASP A 64 -20.53 -5.17 18.03
CA ASP A 64 -19.79 -5.11 19.30
C ASP A 64 -19.86 -6.44 20.04
N VAL A 65 -21.06 -7.03 20.14
CA VAL A 65 -21.28 -8.34 20.75
C VAL A 65 -20.46 -9.44 20.08
N LEU A 66 -20.41 -9.45 18.74
CA LEU A 66 -19.65 -10.45 17.99
C LEU A 66 -18.14 -10.27 18.16
N ASN A 67 -17.65 -9.04 18.22
CA ASN A 67 -16.25 -8.75 18.47
C ASN A 67 -15.83 -9.16 19.89
N GLU A 68 -16.58 -8.76 20.91
CA GLU A 68 -16.33 -9.15 22.29
C GLU A 68 -16.37 -10.67 22.46
N ALA A 69 -17.32 -11.35 21.82
CA ALA A 69 -17.40 -12.82 21.82
C ALA A 69 -16.20 -13.47 21.14
N ALA A 70 -15.69 -12.88 20.06
CA ALA A 70 -14.51 -13.37 19.35
C ALA A 70 -13.22 -13.16 20.16
N GLU A 71 -13.05 -11.99 20.76
CA GLU A 71 -11.93 -11.70 21.64
C GLU A 71 -11.92 -12.60 22.88
N PHE A 72 -13.07 -12.80 23.51
CA PHE A 72 -13.23 -13.74 24.62
C PHE A 72 -12.83 -15.16 24.21
N ALA A 73 -13.27 -15.62 23.02
CA ALA A 73 -12.93 -16.94 22.51
C ALA A 73 -11.42 -17.09 22.26
N ILE A 74 -10.75 -16.05 21.79
CA ILE A 74 -9.30 -16.04 21.55
C ILE A 74 -8.54 -16.03 22.88
N ARG A 75 -8.91 -15.18 23.83
CA ARG A 75 -8.31 -15.17 25.19
C ARG A 75 -8.41 -16.52 25.88
N SER A 76 -9.47 -17.27 25.60
CA SER A 76 -9.69 -18.61 26.17
C SER A 76 -8.79 -19.70 25.57
N LEU A 77 -7.96 -19.40 24.55
CA LEU A 77 -7.00 -20.35 23.99
C LEU A 77 -5.79 -20.63 24.91
N GLY A 78 -5.60 -19.85 25.98
CA GLY A 78 -4.59 -20.09 27.01
C GLY A 78 -3.22 -19.46 26.74
N LYS A 79 -2.16 -20.02 27.25
CA LYS A 79 -0.82 -19.49 27.60
C LYS A 79 -0.03 -18.62 26.58
N GLU A 80 -0.42 -18.56 25.32
CA GLU A 80 0.27 -17.71 24.32
C GLU A 80 -0.49 -16.40 24.14
N LYS A 81 0.21 -15.27 24.13
CA LYS A 81 -0.36 -13.99 23.74
C LYS A 81 -0.89 -14.09 22.30
N THR A 82 -2.20 -14.00 22.17
CA THR A 82 -2.88 -14.04 20.86
C THR A 82 -3.67 -12.77 20.68
N THR A 83 -3.62 -12.20 19.48
CA THR A 83 -4.36 -10.99 19.11
C THR A 83 -5.47 -11.37 18.16
N PHE A 84 -6.69 -10.99 18.45
CA PHE A 84 -7.82 -11.08 17.52
C PHE A 84 -7.52 -10.23 16.28
N LYS A 85 -7.86 -10.77 15.09
CA LYS A 85 -7.71 -10.05 13.84
C LYS A 85 -9.06 -9.80 13.18
N ARG A 86 -9.84 -10.85 12.91
CA ARG A 86 -11.18 -10.68 12.34
C ARG A 86 -12.06 -11.90 12.49
N ILE A 87 -13.36 -11.71 12.33
CA ILE A 87 -14.33 -12.80 12.21
C ILE A 87 -14.44 -13.17 10.73
N LEU A 88 -14.10 -14.41 10.40
CA LEU A 88 -14.17 -14.95 9.05
C LEU A 88 -15.60 -15.34 8.65
N SER A 89 -16.36 -15.87 9.60
CA SER A 89 -17.78 -16.16 9.45
C SER A 89 -18.43 -16.37 10.81
N PHE A 90 -19.73 -16.12 10.92
CA PHE A 90 -20.49 -16.51 12.09
C PHE A 90 -21.84 -17.12 11.73
N LYS A 91 -22.42 -17.82 12.68
CA LYS A 91 -23.77 -18.36 12.59
C LYS A 91 -24.43 -18.32 13.96
N ARG A 92 -25.59 -17.69 14.02
CA ARG A 92 -26.49 -17.81 15.17
C ARG A 92 -27.11 -19.20 15.16
N ILE A 93 -26.81 -20.04 16.17
CA ILE A 93 -27.25 -21.43 16.21
C ILE A 93 -28.55 -21.55 16.97
N ALA A 94 -28.66 -20.86 18.12
CA ALA A 94 -29.83 -20.90 18.99
C ALA A 94 -30.01 -19.55 19.68
N SER A 95 -31.26 -19.19 19.95
CA SER A 95 -31.62 -18.03 20.75
C SER A 95 -32.52 -18.52 21.88
N LEU A 96 -32.10 -18.27 23.10
CA LEU A 96 -32.87 -18.49 24.33
C LEU A 96 -33.26 -17.13 24.91
N PRO A 97 -34.24 -17.03 25.79
CA PRO A 97 -34.71 -15.74 26.32
C PRO A 97 -33.59 -14.85 26.91
N SER A 98 -32.55 -15.45 27.49
CA SER A 98 -31.42 -14.74 28.09
C SER A 98 -30.05 -15.06 27.46
N ALA A 99 -30.00 -15.86 26.40
CA ALA A 99 -28.72 -16.25 25.81
C ALA A 99 -28.82 -16.50 24.29
N VAL A 100 -27.78 -16.16 23.57
CA VAL A 100 -27.64 -16.48 22.12
C VAL A 100 -26.38 -17.32 21.93
N LEU A 101 -26.51 -18.43 21.22
CA LEU A 101 -25.38 -19.27 20.85
C LEU A 101 -24.89 -18.91 19.44
N TYR A 102 -23.67 -18.44 19.35
CA TYR A 102 -22.98 -18.20 18.08
C TYR A 102 -21.95 -19.29 17.78
N LYS A 103 -21.83 -19.66 16.51
CA LYS A 103 -20.67 -20.34 15.97
C LYS A 103 -19.83 -19.30 15.24
N LEU A 104 -18.65 -19.01 15.75
CA LEU A 104 -17.72 -18.03 15.22
C LEU A 104 -16.56 -18.77 14.54
N HIS A 105 -16.15 -18.33 13.38
CA HIS A 105 -14.89 -18.69 12.73
C HIS A 105 -14.00 -17.46 12.78
N VAL A 106 -12.92 -17.51 13.53
CA VAL A 106 -12.13 -16.34 13.93
C VAL A 106 -10.70 -16.50 13.46
N LEU A 107 -10.16 -15.46 12.83
CA LEU A 107 -8.74 -15.29 12.53
C LEU A 107 -8.06 -14.57 13.68
N PHE A 108 -6.89 -15.06 14.09
CA PHE A 108 -6.09 -14.45 15.16
C PHE A 108 -4.60 -14.59 14.88
N GLN A 109 -3.81 -13.70 15.45
CA GLN A 109 -2.37 -13.72 15.36
C GLN A 109 -1.75 -14.14 16.69
N ARG A 110 -0.78 -15.03 16.66
CA ARG A 110 0.02 -15.41 17.83
C ARG A 110 1.16 -14.43 18.06
N GLU A 111 1.74 -14.41 19.26
CA GLU A 111 2.90 -13.56 19.61
C GLU A 111 4.07 -13.69 18.63
N ASN A 112 4.26 -14.86 18.04
CA ASN A 112 5.27 -15.14 17.01
C ASN A 112 4.89 -14.60 15.61
N GLY A 113 3.85 -13.79 15.48
CA GLY A 113 3.38 -13.19 14.24
C GLY A 113 2.55 -14.12 13.33
N LEU A 114 2.38 -15.39 13.70
CA LEU A 114 1.69 -16.39 12.89
C LEU A 114 0.18 -16.22 12.92
N LEU A 115 -0.45 -16.06 11.74
CA LEU A 115 -1.91 -16.06 11.61
C LEU A 115 -2.46 -17.50 11.72
N LYS A 116 -3.54 -17.66 12.46
CA LYS A 116 -4.28 -18.90 12.67
C LYS A 116 -5.78 -18.63 12.63
N ASP A 117 -6.55 -19.63 12.28
CA ASP A 117 -8.00 -19.58 12.39
C ASP A 117 -8.54 -20.71 13.28
N LYS A 118 -9.69 -20.46 13.87
CA LYS A 118 -10.36 -21.48 14.69
C LYS A 118 -11.87 -21.20 14.75
N GLN A 119 -12.64 -22.28 14.83
CA GLN A 119 -14.07 -22.21 15.08
C GLN A 119 -14.37 -22.35 16.57
N PHE A 120 -15.21 -21.45 17.07
CA PHE A 120 -15.69 -21.42 18.44
C PHE A 120 -17.22 -21.51 18.46
N LYS A 121 -17.76 -22.03 19.57
CA LYS A 121 -19.17 -21.89 19.91
C LYS A 121 -19.23 -21.07 21.21
N VAL A 122 -19.79 -19.89 21.12
CA VAL A 122 -19.86 -18.93 22.22
C VAL A 122 -21.29 -18.67 22.60
N TYR A 123 -21.64 -18.84 23.86
CA TYR A 123 -22.88 -18.33 24.42
C TYR A 123 -22.66 -16.88 24.82
N VAL A 124 -23.53 -16.00 24.34
CA VAL A 124 -23.66 -14.63 24.80
C VAL A 124 -24.87 -14.58 25.71
N VAL A 125 -24.64 -14.38 26.98
CA VAL A 125 -25.70 -14.34 28.02
C VAL A 125 -25.93 -12.90 28.43
N THR A 126 -27.17 -12.42 28.29
CA THR A 126 -27.56 -11.09 28.74
C THR A 126 -28.01 -11.16 30.18
N LYS A 127 -27.40 -10.38 31.06
CA LYS A 127 -27.80 -10.27 32.46
C LYS A 127 -29.05 -9.41 32.64
N PRO A 128 -29.87 -9.65 33.66
CA PRO A 128 -31.02 -8.80 33.97
C PRO A 128 -30.65 -7.31 34.18
N THR A 129 -29.42 -7.04 34.61
CA THR A 129 -28.84 -5.70 34.82
C THR A 129 -28.33 -5.02 33.55
N GLY A 130 -28.53 -5.62 32.37
CA GLY A 130 -28.12 -5.07 31.07
C GLY A 130 -26.71 -5.40 30.60
N GLY A 131 -25.87 -6.05 31.45
CA GLY A 131 -24.54 -6.51 31.07
C GLY A 131 -24.57 -7.84 30.32
N MET A 132 -23.49 -8.14 29.56
CA MET A 132 -23.31 -9.41 28.85
C MET A 132 -22.17 -10.23 29.48
N THR A 133 -22.29 -11.54 29.40
CA THR A 133 -21.22 -12.49 29.73
C THR A 133 -21.06 -13.48 28.61
N PHE A 134 -19.85 -14.01 28.45
CA PHE A 134 -19.51 -14.94 27.38
C PHE A 134 -19.08 -16.27 27.97
N GLU A 135 -19.56 -17.37 27.38
CA GLU A 135 -19.20 -18.72 27.78
C GLU A 135 -18.88 -19.58 26.57
N LEU A 136 -17.75 -20.30 26.61
CA LEU A 136 -17.43 -21.28 25.58
C LEU A 136 -18.24 -22.55 25.81
N LYS A 137 -18.96 -22.99 24.78
CA LYS A 137 -19.52 -24.35 24.78
C LYS A 137 -18.38 -25.35 24.68
N LYS A 138 -18.10 -26.09 25.75
CA LYS A 138 -17.12 -27.17 25.75
C LYS A 138 -17.51 -28.16 24.65
N GLN A 139 -16.64 -28.33 23.65
CA GLN A 139 -16.78 -29.42 22.69
C GLN A 139 -16.50 -30.72 23.44
N GLN A 140 -17.50 -31.59 23.56
CA GLN A 140 -17.21 -33.00 23.87
C GLN A 140 -16.30 -33.53 22.76
N ARG A 141 -15.06 -33.85 23.12
CA ARG A 141 -14.11 -34.53 22.23
C ARG A 141 -14.69 -35.87 21.86
N LYS A 142 -15.43 -35.95 20.76
CA LYS A 142 -15.48 -37.21 20.00
C LYS A 142 -14.12 -37.27 19.31
N GLU A 143 -13.22 -38.05 19.86
CA GLU A 143 -12.01 -38.50 19.18
C GLU A 143 -12.42 -39.32 17.95
N ARG A 144 -12.66 -38.62 16.86
CA ARG A 144 -12.43 -39.24 15.55
C ARG A 144 -10.93 -39.12 15.31
N ARG A 145 -10.21 -40.20 15.60
CA ARG A 145 -8.93 -40.48 14.98
C ARG A 145 -9.12 -40.43 13.46
N SER A 146 -9.01 -39.26 12.89
CA SER A 146 -8.63 -39.11 11.50
C SER A 146 -7.10 -39.11 11.53
N THR A 147 -6.53 -40.19 11.05
CA THR A 147 -5.14 -40.26 10.59
C THR A 147 -4.99 -39.31 9.41
N ARG A 148 -5.04 -38.01 9.69
CA ARG A 148 -4.49 -37.00 8.81
C ARG A 148 -3.02 -36.94 9.18
N LYS A 149 -2.16 -37.45 8.33
CA LYS A 149 -0.73 -37.16 8.31
C LYS A 149 -0.59 -35.67 8.62
N GLU A 150 0.24 -35.34 9.58
CA GLU A 150 0.63 -33.96 9.84
C GLU A 150 1.07 -33.36 8.50
N GLY A 151 0.18 -32.58 7.92
CA GLY A 151 0.44 -31.88 6.68
C GLY A 151 1.67 -31.02 6.89
N GLY A 152 2.65 -31.17 6.04
CA GLY A 152 3.90 -30.44 6.07
C GLY A 152 3.65 -28.95 6.35
N ARG A 153 4.62 -28.30 6.99
CA ARG A 153 4.61 -26.83 7.19
C ARG A 153 4.23 -26.17 5.87
N PRO A 154 3.31 -25.19 5.87
CA PRO A 154 2.96 -24.51 4.65
C PRO A 154 4.24 -24.03 3.96
N VAL A 155 4.44 -24.43 2.72
CA VAL A 155 5.61 -24.02 1.95
C VAL A 155 5.40 -22.57 1.57
N CYS A 156 6.20 -21.65 2.12
CA CYS A 156 6.06 -20.20 1.89
C CYS A 156 6.27 -19.80 0.40
N ASN A 157 6.70 -20.74 -0.43
CA ASN A 157 6.98 -20.51 -1.86
C ASN A 157 5.74 -20.64 -2.76
N GLU A 158 4.60 -21.12 -2.23
CA GLU A 158 3.39 -21.37 -3.05
C GLU A 158 2.47 -20.15 -3.17
N VAL A 159 2.80 -19.03 -2.50
CA VAL A 159 1.82 -17.98 -2.20
C VAL A 159 2.06 -16.78 -3.05
N SER A 160 2.32 -16.54 -3.94
CA SER A 160 2.45 -15.41 -4.88
C SER A 160 3.74 -15.46 -5.69
N LYS A 161 3.61 -15.13 -6.92
CA LYS A 161 4.68 -15.06 -7.88
C LYS A 161 5.83 -14.23 -7.32
N GLY A 162 6.93 -14.87 -6.89
CA GLY A 162 8.11 -14.21 -6.36
C GLY A 162 8.12 -13.85 -4.88
N ALA A 163 7.04 -14.05 -4.14
CA ALA A 163 6.99 -13.74 -2.71
C ALA A 163 7.66 -14.81 -1.87
N ASN A 164 8.94 -14.70 -1.72
CA ASN A 164 9.72 -15.55 -0.84
C ASN A 164 9.77 -14.89 0.55
N CYS A 165 9.26 -15.59 1.59
CA CYS A 165 9.41 -15.14 2.97
C CYS A 165 10.04 -16.24 3.83
N SER A 166 10.73 -15.83 4.91
CA SER A 166 11.36 -16.76 5.83
C SER A 166 10.36 -17.45 6.75
N LYS A 167 9.16 -16.88 6.89
CA LYS A 167 8.09 -17.41 7.72
C LYS A 167 6.74 -17.05 7.16
N CYS A 168 5.86 -18.05 7.03
CA CYS A 168 4.47 -17.84 6.60
C CYS A 168 3.47 -18.50 7.53
N GLY A 169 2.26 -18.02 7.46
CA GLY A 169 1.13 -18.44 8.26
C GLY A 169 0.03 -19.11 7.45
N TYR A 170 -1.17 -18.72 7.78
CA TYR A 170 -2.38 -19.23 7.15
C TYR A 170 -2.37 -18.94 5.65
N ARG A 171 -2.69 -19.95 4.84
CA ARG A 171 -2.66 -19.88 3.35
C ARG A 171 -1.35 -19.34 2.78
N GLY A 172 -0.24 -19.59 3.47
CA GLY A 172 1.07 -19.16 3.01
C GLY A 172 1.36 -17.66 3.08
N VAL A 173 0.46 -16.85 3.64
CA VAL A 173 0.67 -15.41 3.81
C VAL A 173 1.91 -15.16 4.66
N CYS A 174 2.79 -14.27 4.21
CA CYS A 174 4.01 -13.93 4.93
C CYS A 174 3.70 -13.30 6.29
N VAL A 175 4.43 -13.72 7.31
CA VAL A 175 4.40 -13.07 8.61
C VAL A 175 5.08 -11.71 8.49
N ARG A 176 4.57 -10.70 9.19
CA ARG A 176 5.13 -9.34 9.22
C ARG A 176 6.65 -9.35 9.40
N GLY A 177 7.34 -8.59 8.55
CA GLY A 177 8.79 -8.42 8.62
C GLY A 177 9.60 -9.62 8.15
N THR A 178 9.00 -10.58 7.44
CA THR A 178 9.69 -11.81 7.02
C THR A 178 9.83 -11.97 5.51
N ALA A 179 9.41 -10.99 4.72
CA ALA A 179 9.66 -10.98 3.29
C ALA A 179 11.16 -11.00 3.00
N ARG A 180 11.59 -11.84 2.05
CA ARG A 180 12.98 -11.92 1.62
C ARG A 180 13.22 -10.92 0.51
N ILE A 181 14.14 -10.00 0.78
CA ILE A 181 14.51 -8.94 -0.14
C ILE A 181 16.00 -9.08 -0.41
N SER A 182 16.39 -9.08 -1.68
CA SER A 182 17.82 -9.20 -2.00
C SER A 182 18.60 -7.99 -1.47
N PRO A 183 19.81 -8.19 -0.93
CA PRO A 183 20.67 -7.09 -0.50
C PRO A 183 20.94 -6.09 -1.63
N TRP A 184 21.09 -6.59 -2.85
CA TRP A 184 21.27 -5.74 -4.03
C TRP A 184 20.10 -4.78 -4.25
N LEU A 185 18.85 -5.27 -4.18
CA LEU A 185 17.67 -4.43 -4.35
C LEU A 185 17.59 -3.34 -3.28
N GLN A 186 17.85 -3.71 -2.01
CA GLN A 186 17.90 -2.75 -0.90
C GLN A 186 18.95 -1.67 -1.12
N PHE A 187 20.15 -2.08 -1.55
CA PHE A 187 21.25 -1.17 -1.87
C PHE A 187 20.89 -0.23 -3.03
N ALA A 188 20.41 -0.77 -4.14
CA ALA A 188 20.09 0.00 -5.33
C ALA A 188 18.99 1.05 -5.07
N LEU A 189 17.91 0.65 -4.40
CA LEU A 189 16.83 1.57 -4.03
C LEU A 189 17.27 2.59 -2.97
N LYS A 190 18.17 2.22 -2.05
CA LYS A 190 18.76 3.18 -1.11
C LYS A 190 19.61 4.20 -1.85
N THR A 191 20.46 3.79 -2.79
CA THR A 191 21.21 4.72 -3.65
C THR A 191 20.29 5.71 -4.33
N GLN A 192 19.18 5.25 -4.92
CA GLN A 192 18.21 6.13 -5.60
C GLN A 192 17.58 7.16 -4.66
N ARG A 193 17.41 6.85 -3.39
CA ARG A 193 16.94 7.83 -2.40
C ARG A 193 18.04 8.81 -1.99
N GLU A 194 19.27 8.33 -1.81
CA GLU A 194 20.39 9.16 -1.36
C GLU A 194 20.85 10.18 -2.43
N ILE A 195 20.75 9.87 -3.73
CA ILE A 195 21.05 10.84 -4.78
C ILE A 195 20.03 11.99 -4.87
N GLN A 196 18.90 11.87 -4.19
CA GLN A 196 17.83 12.89 -4.14
C GLN A 196 17.86 13.75 -2.86
N LEU A 197 18.92 13.66 -2.05
CA LEU A 197 18.97 14.32 -0.74
C LEU A 197 18.78 15.83 -0.78
N ASP A 198 19.27 16.48 -1.83
CA ASP A 198 19.20 17.94 -2.01
C ASP A 198 17.93 18.37 -2.76
N GLU A 199 17.13 17.44 -3.25
CA GLU A 199 15.85 17.75 -3.92
C GLU A 199 14.77 18.11 -2.90
N PRO A 200 13.91 19.11 -3.19
CA PRO A 200 12.73 19.39 -2.37
C PRO A 200 11.83 18.14 -2.30
N VAL A 201 11.29 17.87 -1.12
CA VAL A 201 10.56 16.62 -0.86
C VAL A 201 9.36 16.40 -1.78
N ASN A 202 8.74 17.46 -2.26
CA ASN A 202 7.66 17.40 -3.24
C ASN A 202 8.13 17.05 -4.66
N ARG A 203 9.45 17.06 -4.93
CA ARG A 203 10.05 16.68 -6.22
C ARG A 203 10.75 15.33 -6.17
N VAL A 204 10.90 14.74 -4.99
CA VAL A 204 11.51 13.43 -4.81
C VAL A 204 10.63 12.34 -5.40
N GLN A 205 11.26 11.35 -6.03
CA GLN A 205 10.57 10.17 -6.53
C GLN A 205 10.42 9.13 -5.42
N PHE A 206 9.24 9.05 -4.82
CA PHE A 206 8.87 8.05 -3.82
C PHE A 206 8.14 6.88 -4.46
N LEU A 207 8.62 5.66 -4.26
CA LEU A 207 7.85 4.48 -4.62
C LEU A 207 6.68 4.35 -3.65
N GLY A 208 5.48 4.22 -4.19
CA GLY A 208 4.23 4.20 -3.44
C GLY A 208 3.54 2.84 -3.44
N ALA A 209 2.79 2.60 -2.38
CA ALA A 209 1.81 1.53 -2.30
C ALA A 209 0.41 2.16 -2.22
N HIS A 210 -0.44 1.86 -3.20
CA HIS A 210 -1.86 2.17 -3.17
C HIS A 210 -2.56 1.24 -2.16
N ASN A 211 -3.45 1.78 -1.35
CA ASN A 211 -4.14 1.04 -0.29
C ASN A 211 -3.18 0.14 0.52
N ALA A 212 -2.08 0.71 1.02
CA ALA A 212 -1.00 -0.03 1.67
C ALA A 212 -1.48 -0.90 2.86
N PHE A 213 -2.48 -0.41 3.59
CA PHE A 213 -3.09 -1.07 4.73
C PHE A 213 -3.90 -2.31 4.32
N ASN A 214 -4.50 -2.29 3.12
CA ASN A 214 -5.38 -3.34 2.64
C ASN A 214 -4.57 -4.57 2.19
N ASN A 215 -3.89 -5.20 3.16
CA ASN A 215 -2.94 -6.27 2.90
C ASN A 215 -3.32 -7.60 3.56
N ARG A 216 -2.93 -8.69 2.92
CA ARG A 216 -3.21 -10.05 3.39
C ARG A 216 -2.55 -10.38 4.72
N ALA A 217 -1.40 -9.79 5.01
CA ALA A 217 -0.68 -10.00 6.28
C ALA A 217 -1.46 -9.46 7.48
N SER A 218 -2.26 -8.41 7.30
CA SER A 218 -3.20 -7.88 8.30
C SER A 218 -4.58 -8.55 8.28
N GLY A 219 -4.80 -9.49 7.33
CA GLY A 219 -6.02 -10.30 7.25
C GLY A 219 -7.04 -9.83 6.22
N TYR A 220 -6.75 -8.77 5.46
CA TYR A 220 -7.61 -8.34 4.35
C TYR A 220 -7.52 -9.32 3.19
N GLY A 221 -8.63 -9.56 2.48
CA GLY A 221 -8.69 -10.36 1.28
C GLY A 221 -8.06 -11.75 1.37
N ILE A 222 -7.92 -12.32 2.58
CA ILE A 222 -7.23 -13.59 2.80
C ILE A 222 -7.93 -14.79 2.16
N PHE A 223 -9.16 -14.58 1.73
CA PHE A 223 -9.99 -15.55 1.02
C PHE A 223 -10.32 -15.11 -0.40
N ASP A 224 -9.59 -14.15 -0.94
CA ASP A 224 -9.71 -13.77 -2.34
C ASP A 224 -9.51 -14.99 -3.21
N ASP A 225 -10.31 -15.12 -4.26
CA ASP A 225 -10.34 -16.26 -5.15
C ASP A 225 -9.89 -15.93 -6.59
N CYS A 226 -9.29 -14.76 -6.77
CA CYS A 226 -8.68 -14.33 -8.01
C CYS A 226 -7.19 -14.66 -8.04
N ASP A 227 -6.72 -15.19 -9.16
CA ASP A 227 -5.30 -15.27 -9.47
C ASP A 227 -4.77 -13.93 -9.98
N TRP A 228 -3.54 -13.61 -9.62
CA TRP A 228 -2.87 -12.43 -10.15
C TRP A 228 -2.01 -12.77 -11.38
N PRO A 229 -2.01 -11.96 -12.46
CA PRO A 229 -2.91 -10.81 -12.72
C PRO A 229 -4.34 -11.27 -12.99
N ILE A 230 -5.30 -10.50 -12.51
CA ILE A 230 -6.72 -10.83 -12.61
C ILE A 230 -7.15 -10.80 -14.08
N LYS A 231 -7.85 -11.85 -14.49
CA LYS A 231 -8.47 -11.89 -15.81
C LYS A 231 -9.84 -11.23 -15.77
N ALA A 232 -10.02 -10.16 -16.52
CA ALA A 232 -11.23 -9.33 -16.51
C ALA A 232 -12.56 -10.06 -16.76
N ASN A 233 -12.51 -11.29 -17.30
CA ASN A 233 -13.69 -12.08 -17.64
C ASN A 233 -14.08 -13.11 -16.56
N GLU A 234 -13.33 -13.22 -15.49
CA GLU A 234 -13.55 -14.21 -14.45
C GLU A 234 -14.45 -13.65 -13.35
N LEU A 235 -15.40 -14.46 -12.86
CA LEU A 235 -16.22 -14.14 -11.68
C LEU A 235 -15.40 -14.45 -10.44
N CYS A 236 -14.50 -13.58 -10.09
CA CYS A 236 -13.67 -13.68 -8.90
C CYS A 236 -13.75 -12.42 -8.03
N ILE A 237 -13.20 -12.47 -6.86
CA ILE A 237 -13.14 -11.34 -5.90
C ILE A 237 -11.69 -11.16 -5.49
N ALA A 238 -11.13 -9.99 -5.71
CA ALA A 238 -9.85 -9.55 -5.19
C ALA A 238 -10.06 -8.27 -4.39
N LEU A 239 -10.04 -8.39 -3.07
CA LEU A 239 -10.26 -7.28 -2.15
C LEU A 239 -8.95 -6.72 -1.57
N ALA A 240 -7.91 -7.56 -1.47
CA ALA A 240 -6.60 -7.13 -1.00
C ALA A 240 -5.80 -6.47 -2.12
N ASN A 241 -5.42 -5.22 -1.93
CA ASN A 241 -4.51 -4.51 -2.83
C ASN A 241 -3.06 -4.97 -2.63
N GLN A 242 -2.69 -5.41 -1.42
CA GLN A 242 -1.33 -5.76 -1.07
C GLN A 242 -1.23 -7.18 -0.49
N GLU A 243 -0.12 -7.85 -0.76
CA GLU A 243 0.18 -9.15 -0.17
C GLU A 243 0.88 -9.02 1.19
N PHE A 244 1.78 -8.05 1.31
CA PHE A 244 2.72 -7.91 2.41
C PHE A 244 2.31 -6.83 3.41
N SER A 245 2.73 -7.02 4.68
CA SER A 245 2.54 -6.05 5.75
C SER A 245 3.12 -4.66 5.42
N LEU A 246 2.67 -3.61 6.12
CA LEU A 246 3.25 -2.27 6.02
C LEU A 246 4.78 -2.29 6.28
N THR A 247 5.22 -3.06 7.28
CA THR A 247 6.64 -3.28 7.57
C THR A 247 7.40 -3.87 6.39
N ASP A 248 6.85 -4.88 5.72
CA ASP A 248 7.51 -5.53 4.58
C ASP A 248 7.54 -4.63 3.35
N GLN A 249 6.46 -3.88 3.08
CA GLN A 249 6.41 -2.88 2.02
C GLN A 249 7.50 -1.81 2.21
N LEU A 250 7.64 -1.29 3.43
CA LEU A 250 8.70 -0.34 3.79
C LEU A 250 10.11 -0.95 3.64
N ASN A 251 10.29 -2.21 4.05
CA ASN A 251 11.56 -2.94 3.87
C ASN A 251 11.91 -3.14 2.40
N MET A 252 10.91 -3.32 1.53
CA MET A 252 11.08 -3.40 0.07
C MET A 252 11.46 -2.07 -0.57
N GLY A 253 11.32 -0.93 0.12
CA GLY A 253 11.71 0.38 -0.39
C GLY A 253 10.56 1.35 -0.67
N VAL A 254 9.33 0.95 -0.38
CA VAL A 254 8.16 1.86 -0.40
C VAL A 254 8.37 2.98 0.61
N ARG A 255 8.07 4.22 0.21
CA ARG A 255 8.17 5.42 1.05
C ARG A 255 6.92 6.30 1.01
N HIS A 256 5.98 5.99 0.14
CA HIS A 256 4.65 6.58 0.12
C HIS A 256 3.62 5.48 0.40
N LEU A 257 2.83 5.65 1.45
CA LEU A 257 1.81 4.69 1.88
C LEU A 257 0.46 5.38 1.87
N GLU A 258 -0.47 4.87 1.10
CA GLU A 258 -1.87 5.30 1.09
C GLU A 258 -2.69 4.51 2.10
N ILE A 259 -3.50 5.24 2.85
CA ILE A 259 -4.30 4.69 3.96
C ILE A 259 -5.68 5.36 3.92
N ASP A 260 -6.72 4.57 3.66
CA ASP A 260 -8.10 5.05 3.69
C ASP A 260 -8.63 4.98 5.12
N LEU A 261 -9.22 6.08 5.58
CA LEU A 261 -9.76 6.20 6.93
C LEU A 261 -11.28 6.22 6.91
N TRP A 262 -11.87 5.37 7.73
CA TRP A 262 -13.31 5.32 7.93
C TRP A 262 -13.66 5.28 9.41
N SER A 263 -14.59 6.15 9.82
CA SER A 263 -15.17 6.10 11.18
C SER A 263 -16.36 5.14 11.19
N CYS A 264 -16.16 3.98 11.79
CA CYS A 264 -17.21 2.98 11.92
C CYS A 264 -17.04 2.18 13.22
N PHE A 265 -18.14 1.66 13.75
CA PHE A 265 -18.15 0.84 14.96
C PHE A 265 -17.42 1.47 16.16
N GLY A 266 -17.51 2.81 16.29
CA GLY A 266 -16.96 3.55 17.42
C GLY A 266 -15.43 3.71 17.44
N ALA A 267 -14.77 3.49 16.31
CA ALA A 267 -13.33 3.71 16.13
C ALA A 267 -12.99 4.10 14.68
N ILE A 268 -11.80 4.66 14.49
CA ILE A 268 -11.26 4.90 13.14
C ILE A 268 -10.55 3.64 12.67
N HIS A 269 -11.00 3.09 11.56
CA HIS A 269 -10.45 1.92 10.92
C HIS A 269 -9.78 2.28 9.60
N MET A 270 -8.76 1.52 9.24
CA MET A 270 -8.22 1.51 7.88
C MET A 270 -9.09 0.55 7.08
N SER A 271 -9.86 1.07 6.13
CA SER A 271 -10.86 0.27 5.44
C SER A 271 -11.04 0.71 4.00
N HIS A 272 -11.23 -0.24 3.11
CA HIS A 272 -11.52 0.01 1.70
C HIS A 272 -13.04 0.00 1.50
N GLY A 273 -13.67 1.10 1.89
CA GLY A 273 -15.11 1.29 1.73
C GLY A 273 -15.46 2.12 0.51
N THR A 274 -16.50 1.73 -0.21
CA THR A 274 -17.24 2.64 -1.06
C THR A 274 -18.64 2.80 -0.51
N SER A 275 -19.18 4.00 -0.52
CA SER A 275 -20.53 4.31 -0.02
C SER A 275 -21.61 3.45 -0.69
N ASP A 276 -21.36 2.96 -1.89
CA ASP A 276 -22.33 2.30 -2.75
C ASP A 276 -22.29 0.77 -2.67
N PHE A 277 -21.19 0.18 -2.17
CA PHE A 277 -21.03 -1.27 -2.04
C PHE A 277 -20.85 -1.67 -0.58
N LYS A 278 -21.95 -2.03 0.07
CA LYS A 278 -21.98 -2.51 1.47
C LYS A 278 -21.08 -3.71 1.76
N MET A 279 -20.51 -4.34 0.75
CA MET A 279 -19.65 -5.52 0.88
C MET A 279 -18.16 -5.17 0.92
N LEU A 280 -17.77 -3.97 0.48
CA LEU A 280 -16.42 -3.40 0.58
C LEU A 280 -16.33 -2.35 1.69
N GLY A 281 -17.37 -2.21 2.50
CA GLY A 281 -17.44 -1.21 3.55
C GLY A 281 -16.54 -1.51 4.74
N CYS A 282 -16.51 -0.58 5.67
CA CYS A 282 -15.82 -0.69 6.94
C CYS A 282 -16.42 -1.80 7.80
N PHE A 283 -15.58 -2.65 8.38
CA PHE A 283 -15.99 -3.76 9.22
C PHE A 283 -15.38 -3.66 10.62
N PRO A 284 -16.04 -4.21 11.67
CA PRO A 284 -15.54 -4.16 13.05
C PRO A 284 -14.18 -4.86 13.25
N TRP A 285 -13.78 -5.72 12.33
CA TRP A 285 -12.53 -6.46 12.35
C TRP A 285 -11.45 -5.89 11.42
N ASP A 286 -11.74 -4.80 10.71
CA ASP A 286 -10.72 -4.08 9.97
C ASP A 286 -9.70 -3.49 10.94
N GLU A 287 -8.46 -3.35 10.50
CA GLU A 287 -7.38 -2.88 11.35
C GLU A 287 -7.62 -1.42 11.75
N LYS A 288 -7.45 -1.10 13.04
CA LYS A 288 -7.61 0.27 13.50
C LYS A 288 -6.49 1.16 12.98
N PHE A 289 -6.80 2.41 12.70
CA PHE A 289 -5.81 3.41 12.31
C PHE A 289 -4.62 3.45 13.27
N SER A 290 -4.90 3.42 14.58
CA SER A 290 -3.87 3.39 15.60
C SER A 290 -2.90 2.22 15.49
N ASP A 291 -3.35 1.05 15.03
CA ASP A 291 -2.52 -0.16 14.92
C ASP A 291 -1.60 -0.07 13.68
N GLY A 292 -2.11 0.42 12.55
CA GLY A 292 -1.31 0.66 11.35
C GLY A 292 -0.26 1.75 11.56
N ILE A 293 -0.64 2.88 12.17
CA ILE A 293 0.31 3.96 12.50
C ILE A 293 1.37 3.48 13.50
N LYS A 294 1.00 2.65 14.47
CA LYS A 294 1.96 2.02 15.38
C LYS A 294 2.97 1.15 14.62
N GLU A 295 2.52 0.31 13.70
CA GLU A 295 3.39 -0.53 12.88
C GLU A 295 4.42 0.29 12.11
N ILE A 296 3.97 1.36 11.43
CA ILE A 296 4.84 2.26 10.67
C ILE A 296 5.84 2.96 11.62
N SER A 297 5.36 3.46 12.75
CA SER A 297 6.21 4.12 13.75
C SER A 297 7.28 3.19 14.34
N GLU A 298 6.95 1.93 14.62
CA GLU A 298 7.92 0.95 15.07
C GLU A 298 9.04 0.72 14.04
N TRP A 299 8.67 0.71 12.75
CA TRP A 299 9.64 0.60 11.66
C TRP A 299 10.57 1.82 11.58
N THR A 300 10.03 3.06 11.65
CA THR A 300 10.83 4.30 11.58
C THR A 300 11.80 4.45 12.73
N LYS A 301 11.45 3.94 13.92
CA LYS A 301 12.28 4.04 15.13
C LYS A 301 13.45 3.05 15.16
N THR A 302 13.51 2.10 14.23
CA THR A 302 14.66 1.19 14.17
C THR A 302 15.94 1.95 13.75
N PRO A 303 17.12 1.66 14.31
CA PRO A 303 18.33 2.42 14.02
C PRO A 303 18.67 2.56 12.53
N LYS A 304 18.45 1.51 11.75
CA LYS A 304 18.70 1.50 10.30
C LYS A 304 17.74 2.38 9.49
N ASN A 305 16.57 2.70 10.03
CA ASN A 305 15.50 3.40 9.32
C ASN A 305 15.26 4.84 9.84
N ARG A 306 15.91 5.24 10.94
CA ARG A 306 15.64 6.53 11.62
C ARG A 306 15.77 7.78 10.75
N ASN A 307 16.55 7.69 9.66
CA ASN A 307 16.78 8.78 8.72
C ASN A 307 15.97 8.64 7.42
N GLU A 308 15.15 7.59 7.30
CA GLU A 308 14.29 7.40 6.13
C GLU A 308 13.08 8.34 6.21
N ILE A 309 12.84 9.07 5.12
CA ILE A 309 11.64 9.91 5.01
C ILE A 309 10.50 9.05 4.48
N ILE A 310 9.35 9.12 5.14
CA ILE A 310 8.12 8.48 4.71
C ILE A 310 7.02 9.52 4.52
N GLN A 311 6.16 9.25 3.56
CA GLN A 311 4.96 10.01 3.26
C GLN A 311 3.74 9.12 3.47
N LEU A 312 2.80 9.58 4.28
CA LEU A 312 1.50 8.96 4.45
C LEU A 312 0.45 9.81 3.75
N PHE A 313 -0.23 9.19 2.82
CA PHE A 313 -1.39 9.76 2.15
C PHE A 313 -2.64 9.20 2.82
N LEU A 314 -3.41 10.06 3.47
CA LEU A 314 -4.66 9.69 4.11
C LEU A 314 -5.80 10.02 3.14
N ASP A 315 -6.46 8.98 2.62
CA ASP A 315 -7.75 9.14 1.94
C ASP A 315 -8.83 9.13 3.02
N ASP A 316 -9.11 10.33 3.56
CA ASP A 316 -9.92 10.49 4.76
C ASP A 316 -11.41 10.60 4.44
N HIS A 317 -12.15 9.56 4.79
CA HIS A 317 -13.61 9.48 4.72
C HIS A 317 -14.27 9.62 6.10
N THR A 318 -13.55 10.15 7.09
CA THR A 318 -14.10 10.41 8.43
C THR A 318 -14.83 11.76 8.50
N THR A 319 -15.17 12.18 9.68
CA THR A 319 -15.84 13.45 9.92
C THR A 319 -15.01 14.34 10.86
N HIS A 320 -15.30 15.64 10.93
CA HIS A 320 -14.62 16.56 11.85
C HIS A 320 -14.64 16.13 13.32
N LYS A 321 -15.57 15.26 13.72
CA LYS A 321 -15.62 14.73 15.08
C LYS A 321 -14.46 13.79 15.38
N ASP A 322 -13.88 13.22 14.33
CA ASP A 322 -12.82 12.23 14.39
C ASP A 322 -11.41 12.87 14.36
N ASP A 323 -11.33 14.16 13.99
CA ASP A 323 -10.06 14.91 13.87
C ASP A 323 -9.19 14.83 15.12
N ARG A 324 -9.83 14.90 16.31
CA ARG A 324 -9.11 14.81 17.56
C ARG A 324 -8.44 13.43 17.72
N GLU A 325 -9.14 12.35 17.42
CA GLU A 325 -8.58 11.00 17.52
C GLU A 325 -7.43 10.81 16.51
N ILE A 326 -7.58 11.28 15.27
CA ILE A 326 -6.53 11.25 14.25
C ILE A 326 -5.27 11.97 14.77
N ASN A 327 -5.42 13.20 15.25
CA ASN A 327 -4.31 13.99 15.77
C ASN A 327 -3.65 13.35 17.00
N GLU A 328 -4.43 12.79 17.92
CA GLU A 328 -3.91 12.09 19.10
C GLU A 328 -3.11 10.82 18.73
N VAL A 329 -3.56 10.08 17.73
CA VAL A 329 -2.84 8.89 17.21
C VAL A 329 -1.51 9.33 16.57
N ILE A 330 -1.53 10.33 15.70
CA ILE A 330 -0.33 10.85 15.04
C ILE A 330 0.67 11.36 16.08
N LYS A 331 0.22 12.19 17.03
CA LYS A 331 1.04 12.72 18.11
C LYS A 331 1.68 11.62 18.94
N ARG A 332 0.91 10.61 19.33
CA ARG A 332 1.37 9.49 20.16
C ARG A 332 2.48 8.68 19.53
N TYR A 333 2.40 8.41 18.24
CA TYR A 333 3.31 7.48 17.58
C TYR A 333 4.46 8.16 16.86
N PHE A 334 4.23 9.29 16.21
CA PHE A 334 5.25 10.03 15.47
C PHE A 334 5.77 11.27 16.21
N GLY A 335 4.87 12.02 16.88
CA GLY A 335 5.25 13.22 17.65
C GLY A 335 6.07 14.21 16.82
N ASP A 336 7.26 14.56 17.34
CA ASP A 336 8.14 15.55 16.72
C ASP A 336 8.76 15.11 15.38
N ALA A 337 8.64 13.84 15.01
CA ALA A 337 9.13 13.36 13.71
C ALA A 337 8.29 13.86 12.53
N VAL A 338 7.07 14.37 12.78
CA VAL A 338 6.20 14.90 11.73
C VAL A 338 6.67 16.29 11.30
N LEU A 339 6.86 16.48 9.99
CA LEU A 339 6.94 17.84 9.40
C LEU A 339 5.53 18.41 9.39
N THR A 340 5.24 19.37 10.25
CA THR A 340 3.91 19.96 10.37
C THR A 340 3.72 21.12 9.39
N PRO A 341 2.46 21.53 9.06
CA PRO A 341 2.21 22.76 8.31
C PRO A 341 2.85 24.00 8.96
N ASN A 342 2.83 24.11 10.29
CA ASN A 342 3.50 25.19 11.00
C ASN A 342 5.03 25.14 10.84
N ASP A 343 5.66 23.95 10.83
CA ASP A 343 7.10 23.83 10.54
C ASP A 343 7.41 24.35 9.13
N LEU A 344 6.54 24.05 8.14
CA LEU A 344 6.72 24.51 6.77
C LEU A 344 6.71 26.03 6.69
N GLU A 345 5.74 26.67 7.31
CA GLU A 345 5.63 28.14 7.33
C GLU A 345 6.79 28.80 8.10
N VAL A 346 7.04 28.35 9.33
CA VAL A 346 7.97 29.04 10.25
C VAL A 346 9.44 28.77 9.88
N LYS A 347 9.77 27.51 9.51
CA LYS A 347 11.18 27.12 9.27
C LYS A 347 11.60 27.23 7.82
N PHE A 348 10.63 27.17 6.89
CA PHE A 348 10.91 27.09 5.46
C PHE A 348 10.18 28.14 4.61
N ALA A 349 9.48 29.09 5.25
CA ALA A 349 8.72 30.15 4.59
C ALA A 349 7.75 29.63 3.51
N GLY A 350 7.05 28.55 3.82
CA GLY A 350 6.07 27.90 2.93
C GLY A 350 6.67 27.00 1.84
N ARG A 351 7.99 26.98 1.64
CA ARG A 351 8.62 26.07 0.66
C ARG A 351 8.80 24.66 1.22
N TRP A 352 8.70 23.66 0.38
CA TRP A 352 9.03 22.30 0.74
C TRP A 352 10.53 22.15 0.97
N PRO A 353 10.97 21.62 2.12
CA PRO A 353 12.38 21.37 2.41
C PRO A 353 12.94 20.21 1.58
N SER A 354 14.26 20.19 1.44
CA SER A 354 14.95 19.00 0.92
C SER A 354 14.96 17.88 1.95
N ILE A 355 15.20 16.64 1.49
CA ILE A 355 15.40 15.47 2.38
C ILE A 355 16.49 15.76 3.41
N LYS A 356 17.59 16.40 2.99
CA LYS A 356 18.72 16.76 3.85
C LYS A 356 18.33 17.77 4.93
N GLU A 357 17.54 18.79 4.56
CA GLU A 357 17.02 19.77 5.52
C GLU A 357 16.09 19.13 6.53
N MET A 358 15.19 18.22 6.08
CA MET A 358 14.31 17.48 6.98
C MET A 358 15.10 16.62 7.98
N ARG A 359 16.09 15.86 7.51
CA ARG A 359 16.97 15.03 8.36
C ARG A 359 17.68 15.88 9.42
N ARG A 360 18.18 17.08 9.04
CA ARG A 360 18.88 18.00 9.95
C ARG A 360 18.02 18.44 11.14
N ILE A 361 16.73 18.54 10.96
CA ILE A 361 15.77 18.94 12.01
C ILE A 361 14.96 17.73 12.56
N ASN A 362 15.41 16.49 12.29
CA ASN A 362 14.77 15.25 12.71
C ASN A 362 13.29 15.10 12.29
N LYS A 363 12.88 15.71 11.17
CA LYS A 363 11.56 15.55 10.58
C LYS A 363 11.62 14.45 9.51
N THR A 364 10.96 13.33 9.76
CA THR A 364 11.05 12.14 8.90
C THR A 364 9.71 11.63 8.39
N VAL A 365 8.62 12.25 8.83
CA VAL A 365 7.26 11.85 8.47
C VAL A 365 6.51 13.04 7.89
N ILE A 366 5.88 12.85 6.74
CA ILE A 366 4.98 13.80 6.12
C ILE A 366 3.62 13.13 6.01
N LEU A 367 2.57 13.82 6.47
CA LEU A 367 1.20 13.36 6.32
C LEU A 367 0.45 14.35 5.42
N VAL A 368 -0.22 13.82 4.41
CA VAL A 368 -1.03 14.60 3.48
C VAL A 368 -2.45 14.05 3.42
N ASP A 369 -3.42 14.94 3.34
CA ASP A 369 -4.83 14.63 3.20
C ASP A 369 -5.43 15.56 2.13
N PRO A 370 -5.73 15.04 0.92
CA PRO A 370 -6.22 15.86 -0.18
C PRO A 370 -7.65 16.33 0.03
N ASN A 371 -8.44 15.59 0.81
CA ASN A 371 -9.87 15.82 0.99
C ASN A 371 -10.15 16.83 2.11
N ARG A 372 -9.15 17.17 2.90
CA ARG A 372 -9.32 18.04 4.05
C ARG A 372 -9.54 19.50 3.65
N SER A 373 -10.69 20.03 4.05
CA SER A 373 -11.11 21.41 3.75
C SER A 373 -10.61 22.44 4.76
N HIS A 374 -10.11 22.03 5.93
CA HIS A 374 -9.72 22.90 7.05
C HIS A 374 -8.29 22.65 7.51
N ALA A 375 -7.77 23.59 8.32
CA ALA A 375 -6.42 23.50 8.86
C ALA A 375 -6.27 22.33 9.83
N SER A 376 -5.11 21.67 9.78
CA SER A 376 -4.74 20.59 10.68
C SER A 376 -3.39 20.86 11.31
N GLU A 377 -3.17 20.40 12.54
CA GLU A 377 -1.89 20.52 13.24
C GLU A 377 -0.80 19.69 12.56
N TYR A 378 -1.15 18.52 11.98
CA TYR A 378 -0.20 17.56 11.44
C TYR A 378 -0.32 17.33 9.94
N LEU A 379 -1.49 17.58 9.37
CA LEU A 379 -1.83 17.15 8.01
C LEU A 379 -1.69 18.32 7.04
N HIS A 380 -0.85 18.12 6.04
CA HIS A 380 -0.76 19.02 4.90
C HIS A 380 -1.91 18.73 3.91
N ARG A 381 -2.29 19.74 3.13
CA ARG A 381 -2.97 19.48 1.88
C ARG A 381 -2.03 18.76 0.93
N SER A 382 -2.58 17.98 0.01
CA SER A 382 -1.79 17.35 -1.03
C SER A 382 -0.94 18.38 -1.78
N PHE A 383 0.32 18.05 -2.07
CA PHE A 383 1.18 18.83 -2.94
C PHE A 383 1.16 18.33 -4.40
N TRP A 384 0.24 17.44 -4.72
CA TRP A 384 -0.15 17.13 -6.09
C TRP A 384 -1.58 17.62 -6.31
N THR A 385 -1.83 18.23 -7.48
CA THR A 385 -3.16 18.75 -7.82
C THR A 385 -4.12 17.63 -8.19
N ASP A 386 -3.60 16.58 -8.88
CA ASP A 386 -4.39 15.44 -9.34
C ASP A 386 -3.61 14.14 -9.24
N GLY A 387 -4.27 13.09 -8.74
CA GLY A 387 -3.82 11.71 -8.90
C GLY A 387 -4.34 11.16 -10.23
N PHE A 388 -3.47 10.62 -11.04
CA PHE A 388 -3.86 9.93 -12.26
C PHE A 388 -4.00 8.44 -12.00
N SER A 389 -5.07 7.82 -12.49
CA SER A 389 -5.06 6.36 -12.66
C SER A 389 -4.03 5.96 -13.72
N VAL A 390 -3.59 4.70 -13.69
CA VAL A 390 -2.67 4.16 -14.72
C VAL A 390 -3.21 4.40 -16.12
N ASN A 391 -4.49 4.13 -16.36
CA ASN A 391 -5.12 4.33 -17.66
C ASN A 391 -5.26 5.81 -18.02
N GLY A 392 -5.56 6.66 -17.04
CA GLY A 392 -5.61 8.12 -17.23
C GLY A 392 -4.26 8.72 -17.60
N PHE A 393 -3.16 8.12 -17.13
CA PHE A 393 -1.79 8.58 -17.42
C PHE A 393 -1.18 7.96 -18.68
N ALA A 394 -1.83 6.98 -19.31
CA ALA A 394 -1.25 6.19 -20.42
C ALA A 394 -0.83 7.03 -21.65
N SER A 395 -1.55 8.13 -21.96
CA SER A 395 -1.18 9.05 -23.03
C SER A 395 0.10 9.83 -22.73
N HIS A 396 0.31 10.20 -21.48
CA HIS A 396 1.50 10.93 -21.02
C HIS A 396 2.77 10.06 -21.04
N LEU A 397 2.65 8.76 -20.82
CA LEU A 397 3.77 7.81 -20.91
C LEU A 397 4.36 7.71 -22.33
N LYS A 398 3.59 8.03 -23.38
CA LYS A 398 4.08 7.95 -24.75
C LYS A 398 5.10 9.03 -25.10
N THR A 399 4.95 10.20 -24.52
CA THR A 399 5.77 11.38 -24.86
C THR A 399 6.65 11.86 -23.73
N CYS A 400 6.32 11.54 -22.47
CA CYS A 400 6.92 12.06 -21.25
C CYS A 400 7.03 13.60 -21.19
N THR A 401 6.23 14.32 -22.01
CA THR A 401 6.30 15.78 -22.16
C THR A 401 5.44 16.53 -21.16
N ALA A 402 4.43 15.86 -20.57
CA ALA A 402 3.49 16.51 -19.66
C ALA A 402 4.11 16.93 -18.31
N THR A 403 5.31 16.44 -18.01
CA THR A 403 5.93 16.56 -16.70
C THR A 403 7.05 17.60 -16.62
N VAL A 404 7.69 17.92 -17.75
CA VAL A 404 8.97 18.67 -17.81
C VAL A 404 8.90 20.11 -17.27
N ASN A 405 7.72 20.72 -17.21
CA ASN A 405 7.56 22.12 -16.75
C ASN A 405 6.54 22.26 -15.61
N ARG A 406 6.19 21.17 -14.93
CA ARG A 406 5.23 21.26 -13.83
C ARG A 406 5.93 21.62 -12.52
N GLU A 407 5.39 22.59 -11.82
CA GLU A 407 5.74 22.87 -10.41
C GLU A 407 5.15 21.80 -9.47
N ASP A 408 4.07 21.15 -9.89
CA ASP A 408 3.31 20.19 -9.12
C ASP A 408 3.92 18.78 -9.13
N THR A 409 3.76 18.09 -8.04
CA THR A 409 4.07 16.66 -7.90
C THR A 409 3.06 15.83 -8.67
N ILE A 410 3.52 14.82 -9.39
CA ILE A 410 2.68 13.88 -10.13
C ILE A 410 2.58 12.57 -9.38
N ARG A 411 1.36 12.18 -9.05
CA ARG A 411 1.03 10.87 -8.52
C ARG A 411 0.32 10.05 -9.60
N VAL A 412 0.72 8.78 -9.76
CA VAL A 412 0.00 7.80 -10.60
C VAL A 412 -0.28 6.57 -9.74
N TYR A 413 -1.53 6.15 -9.67
CA TYR A 413 -1.92 5.01 -8.84
C TYR A 413 -2.57 3.89 -9.66
N SER A 414 -2.36 2.66 -9.22
CA SER A 414 -3.08 1.49 -9.69
C SER A 414 -4.20 1.12 -8.71
N ASP A 415 -5.22 0.46 -9.22
CA ASP A 415 -6.24 -0.16 -8.38
C ASP A 415 -6.57 -1.54 -8.95
N SER A 416 -6.18 -2.56 -8.21
CA SER A 416 -6.41 -3.96 -8.53
C SER A 416 -7.62 -4.56 -7.84
N THR A 417 -8.39 -3.75 -7.12
CA THR A 417 -9.62 -4.22 -6.48
C THR A 417 -10.59 -4.72 -7.54
N TYR A 418 -11.06 -5.93 -7.37
CA TYR A 418 -11.99 -6.55 -8.29
C TYR A 418 -13.11 -7.26 -7.55
N TYR A 419 -14.34 -6.93 -7.91
CA TYR A 419 -15.53 -7.50 -7.30
C TYR A 419 -16.54 -7.95 -8.36
N GLY A 420 -16.22 -9.09 -9.00
CA GLY A 420 -17.09 -9.70 -9.99
C GLY A 420 -17.50 -8.74 -11.11
N PRO A 421 -18.71 -8.87 -11.65
CA PRO A 421 -19.16 -8.01 -12.76
C PRO A 421 -19.57 -6.59 -12.33
N PHE A 422 -19.57 -6.28 -11.03
CA PHE A 422 -20.04 -4.99 -10.53
C PHE A 422 -18.95 -3.93 -10.44
N TYR A 423 -17.72 -4.35 -10.21
CA TYR A 423 -16.59 -3.45 -10.09
C TYR A 423 -15.33 -4.11 -10.66
N ASN A 424 -14.64 -3.38 -11.50
CA ASN A 424 -13.42 -3.86 -12.15
C ASN A 424 -12.38 -2.72 -12.16
N GLY A 425 -11.69 -2.54 -11.03
CA GLY A 425 -10.66 -1.53 -10.89
C GLY A 425 -9.55 -1.66 -11.92
N ILE A 426 -9.14 -2.89 -12.25
CA ILE A 426 -8.12 -3.14 -13.27
C ILE A 426 -8.54 -2.64 -14.66
N LYS A 427 -9.82 -2.82 -15.01
CA LYS A 427 -10.32 -2.37 -16.30
C LYS A 427 -10.39 -0.85 -16.39
N ASP A 428 -10.80 -0.20 -15.31
CA ASP A 428 -11.08 1.23 -15.29
C ASP A 428 -9.84 2.06 -14.91
N THR A 429 -8.99 1.54 -14.02
CA THR A 429 -7.83 2.26 -13.49
C THR A 429 -6.49 1.72 -14.00
N GLY A 430 -6.41 0.42 -14.27
CA GLY A 430 -5.18 -0.26 -14.66
C GLY A 430 -4.25 -0.55 -13.48
N VAL A 431 -3.11 -1.22 -13.76
CA VAL A 431 -2.11 -1.58 -12.74
C VAL A 431 -0.69 -1.23 -13.19
N ILE A 432 0.14 -0.83 -12.24
CA ILE A 432 1.57 -0.61 -12.44
C ILE A 432 2.26 -1.98 -12.39
N THR A 433 2.83 -2.39 -13.53
CA THR A 433 3.64 -3.62 -13.66
C THR A 433 5.13 -3.33 -13.87
N ASP A 434 5.49 -2.06 -14.03
CA ASP A 434 6.87 -1.62 -14.25
C ASP A 434 7.02 -0.18 -13.76
N PHE A 435 7.62 0.01 -12.59
CA PHE A 435 7.85 1.34 -12.01
C PHE A 435 8.75 2.22 -12.87
N LYS A 436 9.74 1.63 -13.58
CA LYS A 436 10.72 2.38 -14.35
C LYS A 436 10.07 3.28 -15.40
N LYS A 437 9.01 2.82 -16.07
CA LYS A 437 8.27 3.62 -17.05
C LYS A 437 7.80 4.95 -16.49
N TYR A 438 7.35 4.97 -15.26
CA TYR A 438 6.84 6.17 -14.58
C TYR A 438 8.00 7.05 -14.08
N LEU A 439 9.01 6.43 -13.47
CA LEU A 439 10.17 7.16 -12.95
C LEU A 439 10.95 7.86 -14.08
N LEU A 440 11.09 7.21 -15.24
CA LEU A 440 11.74 7.79 -16.40
C LEU A 440 10.90 8.89 -17.08
N CYS A 441 9.61 8.98 -16.75
CA CYS A 441 8.69 10.04 -17.21
C CYS A 441 8.40 11.10 -16.11
N ASP A 442 9.30 11.27 -15.14
CA ASP A 442 9.23 12.28 -14.08
C ASP A 442 8.01 12.15 -13.15
N VAL A 443 7.40 10.97 -13.05
CA VAL A 443 6.38 10.71 -12.04
C VAL A 443 7.04 10.64 -10.66
N ASN A 444 6.57 11.48 -9.73
CA ASN A 444 7.13 11.55 -8.39
C ASN A 444 6.64 10.43 -7.49
N VAL A 445 5.36 10.06 -7.61
CA VAL A 445 4.73 9.08 -6.72
C VAL A 445 3.97 8.03 -7.56
N PRO A 446 4.68 7.07 -8.17
CA PRO A 446 4.02 5.89 -8.73
C PRO A 446 3.60 4.98 -7.56
N SER A 447 2.28 4.79 -7.36
CA SER A 447 1.69 4.00 -6.28
C SER A 447 1.09 2.71 -6.85
N ALA A 448 1.73 1.57 -6.53
CA ALA A 448 1.33 0.28 -7.07
C ALA A 448 0.53 -0.56 -6.08
N ASP A 449 -0.30 -1.43 -6.62
CA ASP A 449 -0.82 -2.59 -5.93
C ASP A 449 0.15 -3.78 -6.07
N GLN A 450 -0.07 -4.79 -5.24
CA GLN A 450 0.71 -6.04 -5.26
C GLN A 450 2.22 -5.79 -5.20
N ILE A 451 2.64 -4.91 -4.29
CA ILE A 451 4.07 -4.66 -4.02
C ILE A 451 4.75 -5.99 -3.66
N HIS A 452 5.76 -6.36 -4.44
CA HIS A 452 6.59 -7.56 -4.23
C HIS A 452 8.01 -7.32 -4.78
N PRO A 453 9.02 -8.12 -4.38
CA PRO A 453 10.42 -7.87 -4.75
C PRO A 453 10.68 -7.77 -6.25
N GLU A 454 10.00 -8.57 -7.08
CA GLU A 454 10.17 -8.52 -8.54
C GLU A 454 9.65 -7.21 -9.15
N LEU A 455 8.48 -6.73 -8.68
CA LEU A 455 7.97 -5.44 -9.09
C LEU A 455 8.93 -4.32 -8.65
N MET A 456 9.43 -4.38 -7.42
CA MET A 456 10.40 -3.40 -6.90
C MET A 456 11.72 -3.40 -7.67
N ASN A 457 12.16 -4.55 -8.23
CA ASN A 457 13.32 -4.60 -9.13
C ASN A 457 13.14 -3.71 -10.37
N THR A 458 11.90 -3.57 -10.87
CA THR A 458 11.63 -2.71 -12.02
C THR A 458 11.88 -1.22 -11.72
N ALA A 459 11.82 -0.82 -10.46
CA ALA A 459 12.08 0.56 -10.04
C ALA A 459 13.57 0.94 -10.11
N VAL A 460 14.46 -0.04 -10.15
CA VAL A 460 15.90 0.26 -10.22
C VAL A 460 16.25 0.75 -11.62
N PHE A 461 16.59 2.02 -11.72
CA PHE A 461 17.11 2.64 -12.95
C PHE A 461 18.63 2.84 -12.90
N THR A 462 19.24 2.74 -11.74
CA THR A 462 20.65 2.97 -11.46
C THR A 462 21.51 1.73 -11.72
N TRP A 463 21.85 1.00 -10.68
CA TRP A 463 22.82 -0.09 -10.69
C TRP A 463 22.45 -1.26 -11.62
N ALA A 464 23.43 -1.82 -12.29
CA ALA A 464 23.30 -3.11 -12.94
C ALA A 464 23.05 -4.22 -11.91
N GLN A 465 22.47 -5.34 -12.35
CA GLN A 465 22.20 -6.48 -11.48
C GLN A 465 23.47 -6.96 -10.82
N ASN A 466 23.43 -7.11 -9.50
CA ASN A 466 24.55 -7.51 -8.64
C ASN A 466 25.74 -6.53 -8.58
N GLU A 467 25.59 -5.30 -9.04
CA GLU A 467 26.55 -4.23 -8.75
C GLU A 467 26.28 -3.60 -7.37
N PRO A 468 27.33 -3.19 -6.67
CA PRO A 468 28.77 -3.36 -6.89
C PRO A 468 29.22 -4.83 -6.71
N LYS A 469 30.00 -5.37 -7.65
CA LYS A 469 30.50 -6.76 -7.60
C LYS A 469 31.68 -6.98 -6.67
N LYS A 470 32.45 -5.93 -6.40
CA LYS A 470 33.68 -5.98 -5.59
C LYS A 470 33.51 -5.16 -4.33
N PRO A 471 34.30 -5.38 -3.30
CA PRO A 471 34.37 -4.46 -2.17
C PRO A 471 34.60 -3.05 -2.68
N ILE A 472 33.78 -2.14 -2.22
CA ILE A 472 33.90 -0.72 -2.55
C ILE A 472 35.08 -0.16 -1.76
N THR A 473 36.04 0.40 -2.46
CA THR A 473 37.22 1.09 -1.90
C THR A 473 37.11 2.60 -2.17
N GLU A 474 38.03 3.37 -1.61
CA GLU A 474 38.14 4.81 -1.89
C GLU A 474 38.50 5.08 -3.37
N GLU A 475 39.12 4.12 -4.05
CA GLU A 475 39.49 4.17 -5.47
C GLU A 475 38.36 3.71 -6.42
N SER A 476 37.18 3.42 -5.87
CA SER A 476 36.02 3.00 -6.64
C SER A 476 35.20 4.21 -7.09
N CYS A 477 35.03 4.35 -8.39
CA CYS A 477 34.21 5.35 -9.04
C CYS A 477 33.06 4.71 -9.81
N VAL A 478 32.11 5.50 -10.29
CA VAL A 478 30.90 4.97 -10.94
C VAL A 478 30.79 5.49 -12.36
N VAL A 479 30.51 4.56 -13.26
CA VAL A 479 30.19 4.87 -14.66
C VAL A 479 28.75 4.51 -14.99
N LEU A 480 28.14 5.29 -15.88
CA LEU A 480 26.98 4.88 -16.67
C LEU A 480 27.52 4.19 -17.91
N SER A 481 27.15 2.93 -18.13
CA SER A 481 27.54 2.14 -19.30
C SER A 481 26.50 2.22 -20.44
N GLY A 482 26.90 1.73 -21.60
CA GLY A 482 26.05 1.70 -22.81
C GLY A 482 24.75 0.91 -22.67
N ASP A 483 24.66 -0.02 -21.73
CA ASP A 483 23.42 -0.74 -21.35
C ASP A 483 22.48 0.08 -20.46
N LYS A 484 22.80 1.35 -20.23
CA LYS A 484 22.03 2.31 -19.43
C LYS A 484 22.01 1.98 -17.93
N ARG A 485 23.03 1.28 -17.44
CA ARG A 485 23.17 0.89 -16.03
C ARG A 485 24.49 1.41 -15.45
N TRP A 486 24.53 1.47 -14.12
CA TRP A 486 25.69 1.93 -13.37
C TRP A 486 26.55 0.76 -12.95
N TYR A 487 27.86 0.95 -13.08
CA TYR A 487 28.89 0.00 -12.72
C TYR A 487 30.00 0.67 -11.91
N VAL A 488 30.63 -0.12 -11.05
CA VAL A 488 31.88 0.32 -10.42
C VAL A 488 33.03 0.16 -11.41
N SER A 489 33.86 1.21 -11.52
CA SER A 489 35.06 1.25 -12.34
C SER A 489 36.21 1.81 -11.52
N ASP A 490 37.45 1.50 -11.93
CA ASP A 490 38.66 2.09 -11.37
C ASP A 490 38.72 3.57 -11.73
N CYS A 491 38.92 4.46 -10.73
CA CYS A 491 38.96 5.91 -10.93
C CYS A 491 40.08 6.38 -11.87
N GLU A 492 41.11 5.54 -12.08
CA GLU A 492 42.25 5.79 -12.98
C GLU A 492 41.93 5.52 -14.47
N GLU A 493 40.86 4.79 -14.76
CA GLU A 493 40.36 4.60 -16.14
C GLU A 493 39.96 5.94 -16.76
N LYS A 494 39.92 6.01 -18.07
CA LYS A 494 39.52 7.20 -18.80
C LYS A 494 38.14 6.99 -19.43
N HIS A 495 37.21 7.86 -19.08
CA HIS A 495 35.87 7.91 -19.64
C HIS A 495 35.44 9.34 -19.84
N HIS A 496 34.42 9.56 -20.64
CA HIS A 496 33.73 10.86 -20.74
C HIS A 496 33.05 11.21 -19.43
N PHE A 497 32.68 12.48 -19.22
CA PHE A 497 32.03 12.97 -18.01
C PHE A 497 30.56 13.33 -18.25
N ALA A 498 29.69 12.94 -17.32
CA ALA A 498 28.29 13.36 -17.28
C ALA A 498 28.20 14.80 -16.77
N CYS A 499 27.80 15.70 -17.63
CA CYS A 499 27.76 17.14 -17.35
C CYS A 499 26.31 17.65 -17.46
N VAL A 500 25.84 18.29 -16.39
CA VAL A 500 24.50 18.91 -16.35
C VAL A 500 24.60 20.42 -16.42
N SER A 501 23.65 21.09 -17.07
CA SER A 501 23.56 22.55 -17.09
C SER A 501 23.44 23.11 -15.67
N LYS A 502 24.13 24.22 -15.38
CA LYS A 502 24.05 24.94 -14.08
C LYS A 502 22.69 25.59 -13.82
N THR A 503 21.89 25.78 -14.88
CA THR A 503 20.58 26.45 -14.82
C THR A 503 19.39 25.53 -15.08
N ASN A 504 19.63 24.31 -15.58
CA ASN A 504 18.55 23.36 -15.90
C ASN A 504 19.02 21.92 -15.66
N ASN A 505 18.54 21.30 -14.61
CA ASN A 505 18.89 19.94 -14.18
C ASN A 505 18.45 18.84 -15.18
N TYR A 506 17.67 19.16 -16.19
CA TYR A 506 17.24 18.24 -17.24
C TYR A 506 18.08 18.35 -18.53
N ASN A 507 18.95 19.35 -18.65
CA ASN A 507 19.80 19.54 -19.80
C ASN A 507 21.18 18.93 -19.56
N TRP A 508 21.34 17.70 -20.02
CA TRP A 508 22.55 16.91 -19.90
C TRP A 508 23.37 16.94 -21.17
N THR A 509 24.68 16.91 -21.02
CA THR A 509 25.65 16.73 -22.08
C THR A 509 26.81 15.84 -21.60
N VAL A 510 27.64 15.38 -22.52
CA VAL A 510 28.81 14.58 -22.23
C VAL A 510 30.04 15.36 -22.63
N SER A 511 31.14 15.26 -21.88
CA SER A 511 32.41 15.89 -22.22
C SER A 511 32.91 15.46 -23.61
N LEU A 512 33.65 16.31 -24.28
CA LEU A 512 34.27 15.97 -25.58
C LEU A 512 35.39 14.96 -25.38
N ASP A 513 36.23 15.19 -24.37
CA ASP A 513 37.40 14.38 -24.08
C ASP A 513 37.14 13.40 -22.94
N GLU A 514 37.86 12.29 -22.97
CA GLU A 514 37.92 11.32 -21.88
C GLU A 514 39.01 11.72 -20.87
N GLY A 515 38.76 11.46 -19.60
CA GLY A 515 39.72 11.73 -18.52
C GLY A 515 39.51 10.80 -17.34
N LYS A 516 40.46 10.84 -16.40
CA LYS A 516 40.32 10.17 -15.11
C LYS A 516 39.24 10.85 -14.28
N TYR A 517 38.65 10.11 -13.36
CA TYR A 517 37.53 10.63 -12.54
C TYR A 517 37.89 11.91 -11.78
N SER A 518 39.16 12.06 -11.35
CA SER A 518 39.67 13.23 -10.61
C SER A 518 39.70 14.53 -11.44
N ASP A 519 39.70 14.43 -12.78
CA ASP A 519 39.94 15.55 -13.71
C ASP A 519 38.73 15.84 -14.63
N PRO A 520 37.58 16.22 -14.09
CA PRO A 520 36.37 16.38 -14.90
C PRO A 520 36.46 17.59 -15.85
N THR A 521 36.27 17.33 -17.15
CA THR A 521 36.32 18.31 -18.23
C THR A 521 34.91 18.61 -18.77
N CYS A 522 34.10 19.30 -18.01
CA CYS A 522 32.76 19.67 -18.44
C CYS A 522 32.74 20.95 -19.29
N PRO A 523 31.90 21.04 -20.34
CA PRO A 523 31.70 22.23 -21.14
C PRO A 523 31.31 23.46 -20.29
N LYS A 524 31.58 24.65 -20.83
CA LYS A 524 31.20 25.94 -20.18
C LYS A 524 29.70 25.94 -19.80
N ASN A 525 29.37 26.48 -18.64
CA ASN A 525 28.03 26.55 -18.06
C ASN A 525 27.42 25.18 -17.67
N THR A 526 28.23 24.13 -17.60
CA THR A 526 27.82 22.84 -17.08
C THR A 526 28.69 22.45 -15.86
N LYS A 527 28.30 21.41 -15.15
CA LYS A 527 29.04 20.84 -14.02
C LYS A 527 29.00 19.32 -14.08
N PHE A 528 30.08 18.68 -13.66
CA PHE A 528 30.13 17.23 -13.44
C PHE A 528 29.11 16.85 -12.35
N SER A 529 28.24 15.88 -12.64
CA SER A 529 27.11 15.58 -11.75
C SER A 529 26.65 14.12 -11.85
N VAL A 530 25.75 13.76 -10.93
CA VAL A 530 24.99 12.52 -10.91
C VAL A 530 23.51 12.86 -11.18
N PRO A 531 22.77 12.05 -11.95
CA PRO A 531 21.34 12.28 -12.11
C PRO A 531 20.59 11.95 -10.79
N HIS A 532 19.75 12.87 -10.33
CA HIS A 532 19.03 12.75 -9.06
C HIS A 532 17.68 12.02 -9.20
N SER A 533 17.15 11.85 -10.40
CA SER A 533 15.88 11.17 -10.65
C SER A 533 15.97 10.22 -11.84
N GLY A 534 14.98 9.35 -11.97
CA GLY A 534 14.87 8.48 -13.15
C GLY A 534 14.76 9.29 -14.45
N PHE A 535 14.06 10.42 -14.42
CA PHE A 535 13.95 11.28 -15.61
C PHE A 535 15.28 11.96 -15.96
N GLN A 536 16.01 12.49 -14.99
CA GLN A 536 17.36 13.02 -15.21
C GLN A 536 18.32 11.93 -15.74
N HIS A 537 18.22 10.71 -15.20
CA HIS A 537 18.97 9.56 -15.69
C HIS A 537 18.64 9.26 -17.16
N GLN A 538 17.37 9.30 -17.56
CA GLN A 538 16.95 9.12 -18.96
C GLN A 538 17.56 10.19 -19.86
N LYS A 539 17.58 11.46 -19.41
CA LYS A 539 18.19 12.57 -20.15
C LYS A 539 19.71 12.40 -20.31
N LEU A 540 20.39 11.91 -19.29
CA LEU A 540 21.81 11.57 -19.39
C LEU A 540 22.04 10.41 -20.37
N VAL A 541 21.22 9.36 -20.33
CA VAL A 541 21.29 8.24 -21.29
C VAL A 541 21.15 8.71 -22.74
N GLU A 542 20.20 9.64 -23.00
CA GLU A 542 20.01 10.25 -24.30
C GLU A 542 21.23 11.06 -24.75
N ALA A 543 21.86 11.80 -23.84
CA ALA A 543 23.06 12.57 -24.11
C ALA A 543 24.31 11.70 -24.31
N ALA A 544 24.43 10.60 -23.60
CA ALA A 544 25.55 9.67 -23.65
C ALA A 544 25.63 8.88 -24.97
N LYS A 545 24.51 8.64 -25.64
CA LYS A 545 24.42 7.95 -26.96
C LYS A 545 25.20 6.62 -26.97
N GLY A 546 25.12 5.86 -25.90
CA GLY A 546 25.80 4.57 -25.73
C GLY A 546 27.27 4.64 -25.27
N LYS A 547 27.82 5.82 -25.08
CA LYS A 547 29.17 6.00 -24.49
C LYS A 547 29.14 5.62 -23.02
N THR A 548 30.27 5.11 -22.52
CA THR A 548 30.53 4.97 -21.08
C THR A 548 30.94 6.33 -20.53
N VAL A 549 30.28 6.78 -19.47
CA VAL A 549 30.50 8.10 -18.89
C VAL A 549 30.64 8.04 -17.38
N TRP A 550 31.61 8.78 -16.82
CA TRP A 550 31.69 9.02 -15.39
C TRP A 550 30.43 9.76 -14.90
N ILE A 551 29.89 9.31 -13.79
CA ILE A 551 28.89 10.07 -13.03
C ILE A 551 29.50 10.50 -11.70
N ASN A 552 29.20 11.71 -11.22
CA ASN A 552 29.75 12.24 -9.99
C ASN A 552 29.17 11.54 -8.75
N LEU A 553 29.52 10.28 -8.60
CA LEU A 553 29.12 9.42 -7.50
C LEU A 553 30.27 8.48 -7.14
N THR A 554 30.69 8.51 -5.90
CA THR A 554 31.55 7.47 -5.36
C THR A 554 30.67 6.48 -4.58
N PRO A 555 30.81 5.16 -4.83
CA PRO A 555 29.97 4.19 -4.13
C PRO A 555 30.32 4.10 -2.63
N TYR A 556 31.47 4.64 -2.22
CA TYR A 556 31.87 4.77 -0.82
C TYR A 556 31.17 5.98 -0.17
N ILE A 557 29.83 5.94 -0.07
CA ILE A 557 29.09 6.86 0.76
C ILE A 557 28.89 6.15 2.11
N PRO A 558 29.40 6.69 3.25
CA PRO A 558 29.28 6.03 4.56
C PRO A 558 27.84 5.66 4.91
N PHE A 559 26.89 6.46 4.44
CA PHE A 559 25.46 6.21 4.61
C PHE A 559 24.91 5.01 3.79
N ILE A 560 25.53 4.66 2.67
CA ILE A 560 25.11 3.51 1.84
C ILE A 560 25.70 2.22 2.38
N THR A 561 26.94 2.25 2.90
CA THR A 561 27.66 1.07 3.37
C THR A 561 27.28 0.62 4.79
N GLY A 562 26.48 1.40 5.50
CA GLY A 562 26.05 1.05 6.88
C GLY A 562 27.16 1.13 7.93
N LYS A 563 28.31 1.73 7.59
CA LYS A 563 29.39 2.02 8.54
C LYS A 563 29.21 3.45 9.06
N LEU A 564 28.43 3.61 10.09
CA LEU A 564 28.46 4.69 11.09
C LEU A 564 28.22 4.04 12.44
#